data_2697d421e3ce1e9488a684d011d9c44a
#
_entry.id   2697d421e3ce1e9488a684d011d9c44a
#
_cell.length_a   1.000
_cell.length_b   1.000
_cell.length_c   1.000
_cell.angle_alpha   90.00
_cell.angle_beta   90.00
_cell.angle_gamma   90.00
#
_symmetry.space_group_name_H-M   'P 1'
#
loop_
_entity.id
_entity.type
_entity.pdbx_description
1 polymer ?
#
loop_
_entity_poly.entity_id
_entity_poly.type
_entity_poly.pdbx_seq_one_letter_code
_entity_poly.pdbx_strand_id
1 'polypeptide(L)'
;MDNKKNKGFTLMEMLIVVAVIAILVAIAIPTFTKQIHKAKVMADWANLRSFYATLQTDYMLREEYIPEYKLSNGFPTPELHFYNDGVISSTVYLKAGYALITGTKIGYQVYYQCAQAHDECELLLGPVNG
;
A
#
# COMPACT_ATOMS: atom_id res chain seq x y z
N MET A 1 63.33 14.15 14.61
CA MET A 1 62.04 14.63 15.13
C MET A 1 61.08 14.67 13.97
N ASP A 2 60.25 13.65 13.86
CA ASP A 2 59.18 13.60 12.83
C ASP A 2 58.07 14.53 13.23
N ASN A 3 58.01 15.70 12.59
CA ASN A 3 56.89 16.59 12.65
C ASN A 3 55.76 15.96 11.82
N LYS A 4 55.04 15.00 12.41
CA LYS A 4 53.77 14.54 11.87
C LYS A 4 52.82 15.74 11.93
N LYS A 5 52.79 16.49 10.82
CA LYS A 5 51.72 17.45 10.60
C LYS A 5 50.41 16.67 10.58
N ASN A 6 49.72 16.66 11.68
CA ASN A 6 48.35 16.21 11.73
C ASN A 6 47.53 17.12 10.79
N LYS A 7 47.33 16.66 9.56
CA LYS A 7 46.43 17.33 8.62
C LYS A 7 45.00 17.10 9.10
N GLY A 8 44.52 17.97 9.96
CA GLY A 8 43.10 18.02 10.31
C GLY A 8 42.32 18.67 9.17
N PHE A 9 41.05 18.34 9.10
CA PHE A 9 40.11 18.99 8.18
C PHE A 9 39.96 20.48 8.53
N THR A 10 39.97 21.32 7.51
CA THR A 10 39.72 22.75 7.70
C THR A 10 38.24 23.02 7.87
N LEU A 11 37.90 24.15 8.54
CA LEU A 11 36.54 24.59 8.71
C LEU A 11 35.79 24.77 7.35
N MET A 12 36.52 25.29 6.35
CA MET A 12 36.01 25.47 5.00
C MET A 12 35.68 24.15 4.30
N GLU A 13 36.51 23.11 4.46
CA GLU A 13 36.26 21.77 3.90
C GLU A 13 34.98 21.18 4.49
N MET A 14 34.76 21.28 5.79
CA MET A 14 33.56 20.84 6.44
C MET A 14 32.34 21.65 5.98
N LEU A 15 32.44 22.94 5.84
CA LEU A 15 31.37 23.81 5.39
C LEU A 15 30.89 23.47 3.97
N ILE A 16 31.82 23.21 3.05
CA ILE A 16 31.55 22.82 1.68
C ILE A 16 30.81 21.47 1.64
N VAL A 17 31.27 20.49 2.42
CA VAL A 17 30.66 19.16 2.51
C VAL A 17 29.21 19.24 2.99
N VAL A 18 28.96 19.99 4.07
CA VAL A 18 27.62 20.18 4.60
C VAL A 18 26.71 20.91 3.59
N ALA A 19 27.24 21.92 2.90
CA ALA A 19 26.49 22.65 1.86
C ALA A 19 26.08 21.73 0.71
N VAL A 20 26.97 20.87 0.22
CA VAL A 20 26.68 19.91 -0.85
C VAL A 20 25.63 18.88 -0.40
N ILE A 21 25.78 18.32 0.80
CA ILE A 21 24.80 17.38 1.36
C ILE A 21 23.43 18.05 1.48
N ALA A 22 23.36 19.29 1.95
CA ALA A 22 22.10 20.03 2.09
C ALA A 22 21.35 20.19 0.75
N ILE A 23 22.08 20.50 -0.33
CA ILE A 23 21.51 20.62 -1.67
C ILE A 23 20.99 19.26 -2.17
N LEU A 24 21.77 18.19 -2.00
CA LEU A 24 21.37 16.83 -2.42
C LEU A 24 20.12 16.36 -1.68
N VAL A 25 20.06 16.57 -0.37
CA VAL A 25 18.90 16.22 0.46
C VAL A 25 17.65 17.01 0.05
N ALA A 26 17.80 18.30 -0.25
CA ALA A 26 16.68 19.15 -0.66
C ALA A 26 16.00 18.64 -1.95
N ILE A 27 16.77 18.05 -2.88
CA ILE A 27 16.23 17.46 -4.11
C ILE A 27 15.67 16.04 -3.85
N ALA A 28 16.32 15.28 -2.98
CA ALA A 28 15.98 13.88 -2.73
C ALA A 28 14.62 13.72 -2.00
N ILE A 29 14.34 14.54 -1.00
CA ILE A 29 13.13 14.41 -0.15
C ILE A 29 11.84 14.40 -0.96
N PRO A 30 11.51 15.37 -1.83
CA PRO A 30 10.23 15.38 -2.56
C PRO A 30 10.10 14.20 -3.52
N THR A 31 11.22 13.71 -4.06
CA THR A 31 11.22 12.55 -4.95
C THR A 31 10.94 11.26 -4.19
N PHE A 32 11.55 11.08 -3.02
CA PHE A 32 11.35 9.90 -2.18
C PHE A 32 9.93 9.77 -1.65
N THR A 33 9.28 10.86 -1.26
CA THR A 33 7.89 10.80 -0.74
C THR A 33 6.92 10.27 -1.79
N LYS A 34 7.05 10.67 -3.05
CA LYS A 34 6.24 10.13 -4.15
C LYS A 34 6.50 8.64 -4.38
N GLN A 35 7.76 8.21 -4.34
CA GLN A 35 8.13 6.81 -4.52
C GLN A 35 7.62 5.92 -3.38
N ILE A 36 7.68 6.41 -2.14
CA ILE A 36 7.15 5.69 -0.97
C ILE A 36 5.63 5.53 -1.08
N HIS A 37 4.89 6.56 -1.48
CA HIS A 37 3.45 6.46 -1.70
C HIS A 37 3.12 5.42 -2.77
N LYS A 38 3.78 5.48 -3.92
CA LYS A 38 3.61 4.51 -4.99
C LYS A 38 3.92 3.08 -4.54
N ALA A 39 4.98 2.87 -3.78
CA ALA A 39 5.33 1.56 -3.21
C ALA A 39 4.24 1.03 -2.26
N LYS A 40 3.66 1.89 -1.42
CA LYS A 40 2.55 1.52 -0.54
C LYS A 40 1.30 1.11 -1.32
N VAL A 41 0.94 1.86 -2.36
CA VAL A 41 -0.20 1.54 -3.23
C VAL A 41 0.03 0.21 -3.95
N MET A 42 1.22 -0.05 -4.46
CA MET A 42 1.56 -1.32 -5.11
C MET A 42 1.48 -2.51 -4.14
N ALA A 43 1.90 -2.33 -2.89
CA ALA A 43 1.76 -3.34 -1.85
C ALA A 43 0.28 -3.61 -1.52
N ASP A 44 -0.54 -2.57 -1.45
CA ASP A 44 -1.98 -2.71 -1.25
C ASP A 44 -2.63 -3.45 -2.40
N TRP A 45 -2.28 -3.15 -3.64
CA TRP A 45 -2.79 -3.86 -4.82
C TRP A 45 -2.43 -5.36 -4.81
N ALA A 46 -1.23 -5.71 -4.39
CA ALA A 46 -0.82 -7.11 -4.26
C ALA A 46 -1.66 -7.85 -3.21
N ASN A 47 -1.88 -7.23 -2.05
CA ASN A 47 -2.73 -7.77 -1.00
C ASN A 47 -4.19 -7.92 -1.46
N LEU A 48 -4.71 -6.93 -2.17
CA LEU A 48 -6.08 -6.96 -2.72
C LEU A 48 -6.28 -8.05 -3.76
N ARG A 49 -5.30 -8.28 -4.63
CA ARG A 49 -5.37 -9.37 -5.61
C ARG A 49 -5.36 -10.74 -4.93
N SER A 50 -4.55 -10.92 -3.91
CA SER A 50 -4.53 -12.14 -3.10
C SER A 50 -5.87 -12.35 -2.39
N PHE A 51 -6.40 -11.30 -1.77
CA PHE A 51 -7.69 -11.32 -1.10
C PHE A 51 -8.83 -11.63 -2.07
N TYR A 52 -8.86 -10.98 -3.23
CA TYR A 52 -9.84 -11.23 -4.27
C TYR A 52 -9.81 -12.68 -4.77
N ALA A 53 -8.64 -13.25 -4.97
CA ALA A 53 -8.50 -14.65 -5.37
C ALA A 53 -9.09 -15.60 -4.32
N THR A 54 -8.92 -15.31 -3.03
CA THR A 54 -9.53 -16.06 -1.93
C THR A 54 -11.06 -15.95 -1.96
N LEU A 55 -11.59 -14.74 -2.14
CA LEU A 55 -13.04 -14.52 -2.25
C LEU A 55 -13.65 -15.30 -3.42
N GLN A 56 -13.00 -15.27 -4.58
CA GLN A 56 -13.49 -15.97 -5.77
C GLN A 56 -13.42 -17.49 -5.61
N THR A 57 -12.38 -17.99 -4.96
CA THR A 57 -12.26 -19.42 -4.66
C THR A 57 -13.38 -19.87 -3.74
N ASP A 58 -13.67 -19.13 -2.68
CA ASP A 58 -14.76 -19.44 -1.76
C ASP A 58 -16.12 -19.37 -2.46
N TYR A 59 -16.35 -18.38 -3.30
CA TYR A 59 -17.58 -18.26 -4.08
C TYR A 59 -17.77 -19.47 -5.03
N MET A 60 -16.71 -19.90 -5.71
CA MET A 60 -16.79 -21.06 -6.62
C MET A 60 -17.04 -22.37 -5.89
N LEU A 61 -16.52 -22.53 -4.68
CA LEU A 61 -16.69 -23.74 -3.90
C LEU A 61 -18.05 -23.85 -3.23
N ARG A 62 -18.63 -22.74 -2.81
CA ARG A 62 -19.85 -22.70 -2.01
C ARG A 62 -21.08 -22.22 -2.79
N GLU A 63 -20.88 -21.60 -3.95
CA GLU A 63 -21.91 -20.95 -4.77
C GLU A 63 -22.78 -19.92 -3.98
N GLU A 64 -22.27 -19.44 -2.85
CA GLU A 64 -22.95 -18.54 -1.95
C GLU A 64 -21.99 -17.48 -1.40
N TYR A 65 -22.51 -16.27 -1.16
CA TYR A 65 -21.76 -15.20 -0.51
C TYR A 65 -21.63 -15.45 0.99
N ILE A 66 -20.41 -15.42 1.48
CA ILE A 66 -20.14 -15.51 2.91
C ILE A 66 -20.37 -14.12 3.52
N PRO A 67 -21.31 -13.97 4.48
CA PRO A 67 -21.61 -12.67 5.09
C PRO A 67 -20.39 -11.95 5.70
N GLU A 68 -19.43 -12.70 6.20
CA GLU A 68 -18.21 -12.20 6.82
C GLU A 68 -17.31 -11.41 5.85
N TYR A 69 -17.39 -11.72 4.56
CA TYR A 69 -16.70 -10.97 3.52
C TYR A 69 -17.45 -9.73 3.06
N LYS A 70 -18.68 -9.55 3.46
CA LYS A 70 -19.41 -8.29 3.29
C LYS A 70 -18.87 -7.25 4.28
N LEU A 71 -17.60 -6.91 4.09
CA LEU A 71 -16.97 -5.90 4.92
C LEU A 71 -17.71 -4.58 4.75
N SER A 72 -18.28 -4.11 5.83
CA SER A 72 -18.66 -2.72 6.01
C SER A 72 -19.97 -2.22 5.42
N ASN A 73 -20.97 -3.05 5.14
CA ASN A 73 -22.29 -2.51 4.76
C ASN A 73 -22.24 -1.34 3.74
N GLY A 74 -21.30 -1.40 2.79
CA GLY A 74 -21.09 -0.36 1.79
C GLY A 74 -20.11 0.75 2.17
N PHE A 75 -19.41 0.65 3.29
CA PHE A 75 -18.36 1.62 3.66
C PHE A 75 -16.95 1.11 3.32
N PRO A 76 -16.03 1.96 2.83
CA PRO A 76 -14.66 1.59 2.60
C PRO A 76 -13.94 1.21 3.90
N THR A 77 -13.10 0.17 3.86
CA THR A 77 -12.31 -0.29 5.01
C THR A 77 -10.81 -0.33 4.69
N PRO A 78 -9.95 0.02 5.65
CA PRO A 78 -8.51 -0.17 5.51
C PRO A 78 -8.05 -1.59 5.88
N GLU A 79 -8.97 -2.48 6.26
CA GLU A 79 -8.67 -3.82 6.76
C GLU A 79 -9.26 -4.89 5.85
N LEU A 80 -8.45 -5.91 5.54
CA LEU A 80 -8.85 -7.10 4.82
C LEU A 80 -8.80 -8.29 5.76
N HIS A 81 -9.96 -8.89 6.06
CA HIS A 81 -10.06 -10.06 6.93
C HIS A 81 -10.13 -11.33 6.08
N PHE A 82 -9.15 -12.21 6.27
CA PHE A 82 -9.16 -13.53 5.69
C PHE A 82 -9.82 -14.51 6.66
N TYR A 83 -10.73 -15.30 6.16
CA TYR A 83 -11.49 -16.26 6.95
C TYR A 83 -11.07 -17.69 6.62
N ASN A 84 -11.10 -18.54 7.64
CA ASN A 84 -11.01 -19.99 7.51
C ASN A 84 -12.14 -20.60 8.36
N ASP A 85 -13.04 -21.34 7.71
CA ASP A 85 -14.23 -21.94 8.35
C ASP A 85 -15.07 -20.96 9.20
N GLY A 86 -15.24 -19.73 8.70
CA GLY A 86 -16.03 -18.68 9.36
C GLY A 86 -15.30 -17.93 10.49
N VAL A 87 -14.02 -18.25 10.74
CA VAL A 87 -13.19 -17.57 11.73
C VAL A 87 -12.12 -16.72 11.04
N ILE A 88 -11.88 -15.52 11.53
CA ILE A 88 -10.80 -14.66 11.02
C ILE A 88 -9.46 -15.36 11.26
N SER A 89 -8.80 -15.76 10.17
CA SER A 89 -7.49 -16.40 10.22
C SER A 89 -6.35 -15.39 10.20
N SER A 90 -6.53 -14.29 9.47
CA SER A 90 -5.56 -13.20 9.42
C SER A 90 -6.21 -11.89 8.99
N THR A 91 -5.60 -10.79 9.39
CA THR A 91 -6.00 -9.44 8.98
C THR A 91 -4.82 -8.74 8.33
N VAL A 92 -5.04 -8.16 7.17
CA VAL A 92 -4.05 -7.35 6.45
C VAL A 92 -4.53 -5.92 6.41
N TYR A 93 -3.67 -5.00 6.84
CA TYR A 93 -3.96 -3.57 6.81
C TYR A 93 -3.44 -2.95 5.51
N LEU A 94 -4.30 -2.21 4.84
CA LEU A 94 -3.93 -1.40 3.68
C LEU A 94 -3.10 -0.18 4.15
N LYS A 95 -2.01 0.08 3.45
CA LYS A 95 -1.00 1.08 3.86
C LYS A 95 -1.26 2.47 3.31
N ALA A 96 -1.98 2.57 2.21
CA ALA A 96 -2.15 3.83 1.50
C ALA A 96 -3.61 4.16 1.19
N GLY A 97 -4.56 3.26 1.40
CA GLY A 97 -5.94 3.48 1.00
C GLY A 97 -6.97 2.62 1.68
N TYR A 98 -8.10 2.52 1.03
CA TYR A 98 -9.29 1.80 1.51
C TYR A 98 -9.85 0.91 0.42
N ALA A 99 -10.44 -0.20 0.81
CA ALA A 99 -11.13 -1.10 -0.10
C ALA A 99 -12.63 -1.17 0.22
N LEU A 100 -13.45 -1.24 -0.82
CA LEU A 100 -14.87 -1.52 -0.76
C LEU A 100 -15.12 -2.88 -1.40
N ILE A 101 -15.71 -3.79 -0.66
CA ILE A 101 -15.99 -5.15 -1.12
C ILE A 101 -17.51 -5.32 -1.22
N THR A 102 -17.96 -5.66 -2.41
CA THR A 102 -19.38 -5.85 -2.71
C THR A 102 -19.62 -7.20 -3.36
N GLY A 103 -20.76 -7.83 -3.02
CA GLY A 103 -21.24 -9.02 -3.73
C GLY A 103 -22.00 -8.61 -4.98
N THR A 104 -21.72 -9.29 -6.09
CA THR A 104 -22.46 -9.14 -7.35
C THR A 104 -23.14 -10.47 -7.70
N LYS A 105 -24.02 -10.49 -8.70
CA LYS A 105 -24.71 -11.73 -9.12
C LYS A 105 -23.78 -12.84 -9.60
N ILE A 106 -22.54 -12.51 -9.95
CA ILE A 106 -21.57 -13.41 -10.55
C ILE A 106 -20.24 -13.45 -9.79
N GLY A 107 -20.23 -13.06 -8.51
CA GLY A 107 -19.04 -13.10 -7.66
C GLY A 107 -18.88 -11.85 -6.83
N TYR A 108 -17.65 -11.58 -6.44
CA TYR A 108 -17.28 -10.40 -5.67
C TYR A 108 -16.67 -9.31 -6.55
N GLN A 109 -16.87 -8.07 -6.14
CA GLN A 109 -16.18 -6.91 -6.69
C GLN A 109 -15.40 -6.22 -5.56
N VAL A 110 -14.17 -5.87 -5.82
CA VAL A 110 -13.31 -5.13 -4.89
C VAL A 110 -12.87 -3.84 -5.56
N TYR A 111 -13.27 -2.72 -5.01
CA TYR A 111 -12.83 -1.40 -5.42
C TYR A 111 -11.87 -0.82 -4.39
N TYR A 112 -10.73 -0.32 -4.83
CA TYR A 112 -9.71 0.30 -3.99
C TYR A 112 -9.45 1.72 -4.44
N GLN A 113 -9.28 2.61 -3.48
CA GLN A 113 -8.83 3.99 -3.69
C GLN A 113 -7.84 4.38 -2.61
N CYS A 114 -6.77 5.09 -2.98
CA CYS A 114 -5.84 5.60 -1.99
C CYS A 114 -6.42 6.80 -1.23
N ALA A 115 -5.89 7.07 -0.05
CA ALA A 115 -6.35 8.16 0.81
C ALA A 115 -6.18 9.56 0.19
N GLN A 116 -5.29 9.70 -0.81
CA GLN A 116 -5.08 10.94 -1.55
C GLN A 116 -6.03 11.11 -2.76
N ALA A 117 -6.86 10.09 -3.04
CA ALA A 117 -7.92 10.11 -4.03
C ALA A 117 -7.50 10.69 -5.41
N HIS A 118 -6.45 10.10 -6.01
CA HIS A 118 -6.06 10.40 -7.39
C HIS A 118 -6.20 9.16 -8.29
N ASP A 119 -6.47 9.37 -9.55
CA ASP A 119 -6.85 8.32 -10.52
C ASP A 119 -5.79 7.22 -10.69
N GLU A 120 -4.52 7.54 -10.51
CA GLU A 120 -3.41 6.57 -10.66
C GLU A 120 -3.36 5.49 -9.56
N CYS A 121 -4.13 5.63 -8.49
CA CYS A 121 -4.13 4.66 -7.39
C CYS A 121 -5.45 3.89 -7.24
N GLU A 122 -6.35 3.98 -8.19
CA GLU A 122 -7.58 3.20 -8.20
C GLU A 122 -7.35 1.79 -8.75
N LEU A 123 -7.99 0.82 -8.14
CA LEU A 123 -8.00 -0.57 -8.60
C LEU A 123 -9.40 -1.14 -8.48
N LEU A 124 -9.89 -1.71 -9.57
CA LEU A 124 -11.14 -2.45 -9.60
C LEU A 124 -10.87 -3.91 -9.97
N LEU A 125 -11.28 -4.83 -9.12
CA LEU A 125 -11.19 -6.26 -9.35
C LEU A 125 -12.60 -6.84 -9.35
N GLY A 126 -12.89 -7.70 -10.33
CA GLY A 126 -14.17 -8.36 -10.47
C GLY A 126 -15.03 -7.82 -11.60
N PRO A 127 -16.25 -8.33 -11.75
CA PRO A 127 -17.14 -7.96 -12.83
C PRO A 127 -17.61 -6.51 -12.71
N VAL A 128 -17.51 -5.77 -13.81
CA VAL A 128 -17.86 -4.33 -13.88
C VAL A 128 -19.39 -4.13 -13.94
N ASN A 129 -20.14 -5.17 -14.33
CA ASN A 129 -21.61 -5.14 -14.43
C ASN A 129 -22.19 -6.23 -13.55
N GLY A 130 -22.67 -5.84 -12.43
CA GLY A 130 -23.44 -6.69 -11.52
C GLY A 130 -24.95 -6.68 -11.81
#